data_a4fea1f9bac2420d70183903fa7e32f2
#
_entry.id   a4fea1f9bac2420d70183903fa7e32f2
#
_cell.length_a   1.000
_cell.length_b   1.000
_cell.length_c   1.000
_cell.angle_alpha   90.00
_cell.angle_beta   90.00
_cell.angle_gamma   90.00
#
_symmetry.space_group_name_H-M   'P 1'
#
loop_
_entity.id
_entity.type
_entity.pdbx_description
1 polymer ?
#
loop_
_entity_poly.entity_id
_entity_poly.type
_entity_poly.pdbx_seq_one_letter_code
_entity_poly.pdbx_strand_id
1 'polypeptide(L)'
;MSSRSPLPPPPPPVEIRAWRDRNALLADRAQVLDALVKGYLGAGRLGLLWLWAALFALGWSLVGAALTSLTDVLTAIVGGVLLLLGLSVMIPTGLAVGFGLRKDRRIHELLCQWGELDRDPVLDRNLRRPGLNLAWLLPSTVLCGVGLVVCLVLPASADPRHDTYAVIVYGMGLGLICWLTGLIGVMKAAAHRRWVLRSLARGVRR
;
A
#
# COMPACT_ATOMS: atom_id res chain seq x y z
N MET A 1 21.74 5.90 -8.61
CA MET A 1 20.48 6.04 -9.37
C MET A 1 20.05 4.64 -9.81
N SER A 2 19.13 4.01 -9.12
CA SER A 2 18.61 2.68 -9.48
C SER A 2 17.71 2.83 -10.69
N SER A 3 18.12 2.34 -11.85
CA SER A 3 17.30 2.31 -13.05
C SER A 3 16.04 1.50 -12.75
N ARG A 4 14.90 2.16 -12.77
CA ARG A 4 13.58 1.51 -12.64
C ARG A 4 13.42 0.60 -13.84
N SER A 5 13.69 -0.71 -13.67
CA SER A 5 13.42 -1.69 -14.71
C SER A 5 11.97 -1.52 -15.17
N PRO A 6 11.72 -1.43 -16.48
CA PRO A 6 10.37 -1.37 -17.00
C PRO A 6 9.59 -2.62 -16.53
N LEU A 7 8.27 -2.46 -16.34
CA LEU A 7 7.42 -3.62 -16.02
C LEU A 7 7.54 -4.65 -17.16
N PRO A 8 7.60 -5.96 -16.85
CA PRO A 8 7.63 -6.97 -17.88
C PRO A 8 6.38 -6.84 -18.78
N PRO A 9 6.51 -7.10 -20.07
CA PRO A 9 5.40 -7.04 -20.99
C PRO A 9 4.31 -8.07 -20.62
N PRO A 10 3.07 -7.87 -21.07
CA PRO A 10 2.03 -8.89 -20.94
C PRO A 10 2.45 -10.17 -21.71
N PRO A 11 1.93 -11.35 -21.31
CA PRO A 11 2.24 -12.58 -22.03
C PRO A 11 1.80 -12.45 -23.51
N PRO A 12 2.57 -13.04 -24.43
CA PRO A 12 2.21 -13.03 -25.84
C PRO A 12 0.86 -13.75 -26.07
N PRO A 13 0.06 -13.36 -27.05
CA PRO A 13 -1.18 -14.04 -27.40
C PRO A 13 -0.95 -15.53 -27.67
N VAL A 14 -1.92 -16.37 -27.32
CA VAL A 14 -1.83 -17.84 -27.42
C VAL A 14 -1.57 -18.33 -28.86
N GLU A 15 -1.98 -17.53 -29.85
CA GLU A 15 -1.79 -17.80 -31.27
C GLU A 15 -0.33 -17.69 -31.73
N ILE A 16 0.50 -16.97 -30.99
CA ILE A 16 1.92 -16.79 -31.28
C ILE A 16 2.73 -17.80 -30.45
N ARG A 17 3.31 -18.80 -31.10
CA ARG A 17 4.28 -19.70 -30.46
C ARG A 17 5.58 -18.95 -30.13
N ALA A 18 5.60 -18.20 -29.05
CA ALA A 18 6.75 -17.41 -28.62
C ALA A 18 7.87 -18.29 -28.01
N TRP A 19 7.53 -19.48 -27.51
CA TRP A 19 8.48 -20.39 -26.85
C TRP A 19 8.73 -21.65 -27.70
N ARG A 20 10.00 -22.07 -27.73
CA ARG A 20 10.46 -23.24 -28.50
C ARG A 20 9.91 -24.55 -27.93
N ASP A 21 9.85 -24.64 -26.62
CA ASP A 21 9.35 -25.78 -25.87
C ASP A 21 8.68 -25.37 -24.56
N ARG A 22 8.04 -26.34 -23.87
CA ARG A 22 7.36 -26.14 -22.61
C ARG A 22 8.31 -25.68 -21.48
N ASN A 23 9.56 -26.20 -21.48
CA ASN A 23 10.52 -25.84 -20.44
C ASN A 23 10.97 -24.38 -20.56
N ALA A 24 11.15 -23.88 -21.78
CA ALA A 24 11.45 -22.47 -22.03
C ALA A 24 10.32 -21.55 -21.55
N LEU A 25 9.06 -21.92 -21.80
CA LEU A 25 7.89 -21.18 -21.29
C LEU A 25 7.85 -21.17 -19.77
N LEU A 26 8.05 -22.31 -19.10
CA LEU A 26 8.03 -22.41 -17.65
C LEU A 26 9.16 -21.61 -16.99
N ALA A 27 10.36 -21.61 -17.59
CA ALA A 27 11.50 -20.84 -17.10
C ALA A 27 11.24 -19.33 -17.21
N ASP A 28 10.78 -18.85 -18.36
CA ASP A 28 10.45 -17.43 -18.58
C ASP A 28 9.32 -16.99 -17.65
N ARG A 29 8.25 -17.78 -17.55
CA ARG A 29 7.14 -17.55 -16.61
C ARG A 29 7.63 -17.44 -15.17
N ALA A 30 8.48 -18.36 -14.71
CA ALA A 30 8.99 -18.34 -13.34
C ALA A 30 9.81 -17.07 -13.06
N GLN A 31 10.65 -16.65 -14.01
CA GLN A 31 11.45 -15.44 -13.90
C GLN A 31 10.57 -14.17 -13.83
N VAL A 32 9.58 -14.07 -14.71
CA VAL A 32 8.66 -12.92 -14.75
C VAL A 32 7.81 -12.86 -13.48
N LEU A 33 7.25 -13.98 -13.03
CA LEU A 33 6.46 -14.05 -11.81
C LEU A 33 7.28 -13.68 -10.56
N ASP A 34 8.54 -14.16 -10.47
CA ASP A 34 9.42 -13.80 -9.36
C ASP A 34 9.73 -12.29 -9.35
N ALA A 35 10.00 -11.69 -10.50
CA ALA A 35 10.22 -10.25 -10.65
C ALA A 35 8.97 -9.44 -10.26
N LEU A 36 7.78 -9.88 -10.70
CA LEU A 36 6.50 -9.23 -10.37
C LEU A 36 6.18 -9.35 -8.88
N VAL A 37 6.36 -10.52 -8.26
CA VAL A 37 6.14 -10.73 -6.81
C VAL A 37 7.11 -9.89 -6.00
N LYS A 38 8.40 -9.82 -6.37
CA LYS A 38 9.38 -8.92 -5.75
C LYS A 38 8.97 -7.45 -5.90
N GLY A 39 8.48 -7.08 -7.09
CA GLY A 39 7.98 -5.74 -7.36
C GLY A 39 6.69 -5.39 -6.60
N TYR A 40 5.85 -6.38 -6.28
CA TYR A 40 4.57 -6.20 -5.58
C TYR A 40 4.73 -6.19 -4.05
N LEU A 41 5.43 -7.18 -3.48
CA LEU A 41 5.60 -7.39 -2.03
C LEU A 41 6.99 -7.01 -1.50
N GLY A 42 7.86 -6.44 -2.32
CA GLY A 42 9.22 -6.08 -1.90
C GLY A 42 9.24 -5.20 -0.64
N ALA A 43 10.20 -5.44 0.27
CA ALA A 43 10.35 -4.66 1.51
C ALA A 43 10.49 -3.16 1.26
N GLY A 44 11.15 -2.77 0.15
CA GLY A 44 11.25 -1.37 -0.25
C GLY A 44 9.90 -0.71 -0.55
N ARG A 45 8.90 -1.49 -1.00
CA ARG A 45 7.53 -0.99 -1.21
C ARG A 45 6.80 -0.76 0.10
N LEU A 46 7.02 -1.63 1.09
CA LEU A 46 6.49 -1.45 2.44
C LEU A 46 7.10 -0.19 3.07
N GLY A 47 8.42 -0.06 3.04
CA GLY A 47 9.11 1.12 3.55
C GLY A 47 8.66 2.41 2.86
N LEU A 48 8.44 2.38 1.54
CA LEU A 48 7.93 3.53 0.79
C LEU A 48 6.50 3.90 1.20
N LEU A 49 5.60 2.93 1.41
CA LEU A 49 4.25 3.17 1.92
C LEU A 49 4.29 3.84 3.29
N TRP A 50 5.13 3.35 4.19
CA TRP A 50 5.30 3.94 5.53
C TRP A 50 5.90 5.33 5.48
N LEU A 51 6.88 5.57 4.59
CA LEU A 51 7.46 6.90 4.39
C LEU A 51 6.39 7.90 3.91
N TRP A 52 5.57 7.52 2.93
CA TRP A 52 4.49 8.36 2.45
C TRP A 52 3.42 8.60 3.52
N ALA A 53 3.08 7.58 4.33
CA ALA A 53 2.15 7.73 5.44
C ALA A 53 2.71 8.69 6.51
N ALA A 54 4.00 8.61 6.85
CA ALA A 54 4.66 9.49 7.80
C ALA A 54 4.70 10.94 7.28
N LEU A 55 5.03 11.15 6.00
CA LEU A 55 5.01 12.48 5.39
C LEU A 55 3.59 13.08 5.37
N PHE A 56 2.59 12.26 5.07
CA PHE A 56 1.20 12.70 5.10
C PHE A 56 0.75 13.06 6.52
N ALA A 57 1.13 12.26 7.52
CA ALA A 57 0.88 12.55 8.93
C ALA A 57 1.60 13.82 9.41
N LEU A 58 2.83 14.07 8.93
CA LEU A 58 3.55 15.32 9.19
C LEU A 58 2.80 16.53 8.61
N GLY A 59 2.36 16.44 7.36
CA GLY A 59 1.54 17.49 6.74
C GLY A 59 0.25 17.74 7.51
N TRP A 60 -0.43 16.66 7.96
CA TRP A 60 -1.61 16.74 8.80
C TRP A 60 -1.32 17.38 10.17
N SER A 61 -0.15 17.13 10.75
CA SER A 61 0.27 17.74 12.01
C SER A 61 0.45 19.25 11.87
N LEU A 62 0.97 19.73 10.74
CA LEU A 62 1.05 21.18 10.45
C LEU A 62 -0.33 21.79 10.29
N VAL A 63 -1.27 21.11 9.65
CA VAL A 63 -2.67 21.53 9.55
C VAL A 63 -3.32 21.57 10.93
N GLY A 64 -3.10 20.58 11.77
CA GLY A 64 -3.57 20.55 13.16
C GLY A 64 -3.04 21.71 13.98
N ALA A 65 -1.75 22.02 13.89
CA ALA A 65 -1.15 23.19 14.53
C ALA A 65 -1.75 24.51 14.01
N ALA A 66 -2.02 24.59 12.71
CA ALA A 66 -2.72 25.76 12.13
C ALA A 66 -4.09 25.97 12.76
N LEU A 67 -4.89 24.90 12.91
CA LEU A 67 -6.24 24.97 13.48
C LEU A 67 -6.25 25.42 14.95
N THR A 68 -5.21 25.09 15.73
CA THR A 68 -5.07 25.52 17.12
C THR A 68 -4.56 26.95 17.25
N SER A 69 -3.99 27.54 16.19
CA SER A 69 -3.37 28.86 16.20
C SER A 69 -4.33 30.01 15.76
N LEU A 70 -5.61 29.74 15.57
CA LEU A 70 -6.59 30.73 15.06
C LEU A 70 -7.22 31.59 16.16
N THR A 71 -6.49 31.85 17.25
CA THR A 71 -7.06 32.59 18.38
C THR A 71 -6.92 34.13 18.26
N ASP A 72 -5.80 34.60 17.67
CA ASP A 72 -5.47 36.02 17.53
C ASP A 72 -4.97 36.34 16.12
N VAL A 73 -5.00 37.64 15.72
CA VAL A 73 -4.60 38.06 14.37
C VAL A 73 -3.16 37.65 14.02
N LEU A 74 -2.21 37.81 14.95
CA LEU A 74 -0.82 37.40 14.73
C LEU A 74 -0.66 35.89 14.60
N THR A 75 -1.31 35.11 15.47
CA THR A 75 -1.33 33.65 15.43
C THR A 75 -2.06 33.10 14.21
N ALA A 76 -3.09 33.84 13.72
CA ALA A 76 -3.79 33.50 12.47
C ALA A 76 -2.88 33.59 11.23
N ILE A 77 -1.97 34.57 11.17
CA ILE A 77 -0.97 34.65 10.08
C ILE A 77 -0.04 33.42 10.12
N VAL A 78 0.47 33.08 11.30
CA VAL A 78 1.30 31.88 11.49
C VAL A 78 0.52 30.62 11.13
N GLY A 79 -0.73 30.51 11.58
CA GLY A 79 -1.65 29.43 11.22
C GLY A 79 -1.85 29.30 9.71
N GLY A 80 -2.01 30.41 8.99
CA GLY A 80 -2.10 30.43 7.53
C GLY A 80 -0.85 29.87 6.84
N VAL A 81 0.33 30.24 7.32
CA VAL A 81 1.61 29.70 6.81
C VAL A 81 1.72 28.19 7.07
N LEU A 82 1.38 27.74 8.29
CA LEU A 82 1.40 26.30 8.64
C LEU A 82 0.42 25.50 7.80
N LEU A 83 -0.77 26.06 7.53
CA LEU A 83 -1.77 25.44 6.67
C LEU A 83 -1.24 25.26 5.24
N LEU A 84 -0.65 26.30 4.66
CA LEU A 84 -0.06 26.24 3.32
C LEU A 84 1.08 25.21 3.25
N LEU A 85 1.97 25.20 4.25
CA LEU A 85 3.04 24.21 4.35
C LEU A 85 2.48 22.79 4.50
N GLY A 86 1.49 22.57 5.36
CA GLY A 86 0.85 21.28 5.53
C GLY A 86 0.24 20.77 4.23
N LEU A 87 -0.52 21.60 3.52
CA LEU A 87 -1.14 21.26 2.24
C LEU A 87 -0.08 21.00 1.15
N SER A 88 1.01 21.77 1.12
CA SER A 88 2.10 21.58 0.15
C SER A 88 2.80 20.22 0.30
N VAL A 89 2.79 19.62 1.50
CA VAL A 89 3.30 18.27 1.76
C VAL A 89 2.22 17.21 1.49
N MET A 90 0.99 17.44 1.94
CA MET A 90 -0.10 16.46 1.83
C MET A 90 -0.52 16.19 0.38
N ILE A 91 -0.64 17.23 -0.45
CA ILE A 91 -1.12 17.07 -1.84
C ILE A 91 -0.17 16.18 -2.66
N PRO A 92 1.14 16.47 -2.78
CA PRO A 92 2.04 15.63 -3.56
C PRO A 92 2.18 14.22 -2.96
N THR A 93 2.14 14.10 -1.63
CA THR A 93 2.18 12.81 -0.94
C THR A 93 0.95 11.96 -1.26
N GLY A 94 -0.24 12.53 -1.21
CA GLY A 94 -1.49 11.86 -1.59
C GLY A 94 -1.48 11.40 -3.06
N LEU A 95 -1.01 12.27 -3.97
CA LEU A 95 -0.85 11.91 -5.37
C LEU A 95 0.17 10.76 -5.56
N ALA A 96 1.30 10.79 -4.85
CA ALA A 96 2.31 9.73 -4.91
C ALA A 96 1.75 8.37 -4.45
N VAL A 97 0.96 8.35 -3.37
CA VAL A 97 0.23 7.14 -2.92
C VAL A 97 -0.76 6.68 -3.99
N GLY A 98 -1.56 7.59 -4.56
CA GLY A 98 -2.52 7.27 -5.63
C GLY A 98 -1.86 6.65 -6.86
N PHE A 99 -0.74 7.22 -7.34
CA PHE A 99 0.04 6.63 -8.44
C PHE A 99 0.66 5.28 -8.06
N GLY A 100 1.11 5.13 -6.81
CA GLY A 100 1.60 3.86 -6.27
C GLY A 100 0.53 2.76 -6.36
N LEU A 101 -0.69 3.04 -5.92
CA LEU A 101 -1.82 2.10 -5.95
C LEU A 101 -2.23 1.72 -7.40
N ARG A 102 -2.22 2.68 -8.33
CA ARG A 102 -2.47 2.40 -9.76
C ARG A 102 -1.42 1.45 -10.34
N LYS A 103 -0.14 1.67 -10.00
CA LYS A 103 0.95 0.78 -10.41
C LYS A 103 0.79 -0.62 -9.81
N ASP A 104 0.39 -0.72 -8.55
CA ASP A 104 0.16 -1.99 -7.88
C ASP A 104 -0.99 -2.80 -8.51
N ARG A 105 -2.08 -2.14 -8.95
CA ARG A 105 -3.15 -2.77 -9.73
C ARG A 105 -2.63 -3.37 -11.04
N ARG A 106 -1.84 -2.60 -11.80
CA ARG A 106 -1.20 -3.10 -13.03
C ARG A 106 -0.32 -4.32 -12.79
N ILE A 107 0.50 -4.30 -11.72
CA ILE A 107 1.33 -5.45 -11.38
C ILE A 107 0.46 -6.66 -11.04
N HIS A 108 -0.65 -6.46 -10.31
CA HIS A 108 -1.58 -7.54 -9.98
C HIS A 108 -2.28 -8.12 -11.22
N GLU A 109 -2.67 -7.29 -12.18
CA GLU A 109 -3.24 -7.72 -13.46
C GLU A 109 -2.24 -8.59 -14.24
N LEU A 110 -0.98 -8.15 -14.34
CA LEU A 110 0.09 -8.94 -14.98
C LEU A 110 0.35 -10.26 -14.25
N LEU A 111 0.34 -10.27 -12.90
CA LEU A 111 0.44 -11.49 -12.11
C LEU A 111 -0.68 -12.48 -12.44
N CYS A 112 -1.91 -12.00 -12.62
CA CYS A 112 -3.03 -12.84 -13.00
C CYS A 112 -2.85 -13.41 -14.42
N GLN A 113 -2.49 -12.58 -15.40
CA GLN A 113 -2.27 -12.99 -16.79
C GLN A 113 -1.16 -14.04 -16.93
N TRP A 114 0.01 -13.78 -16.33
CA TRP A 114 1.12 -14.74 -16.33
C TRP A 114 0.82 -15.99 -15.50
N GLY A 115 0.00 -15.86 -14.45
CA GLY A 115 -0.46 -16.97 -13.62
C GLY A 115 -1.44 -17.92 -14.32
N GLU A 116 -2.09 -17.50 -15.42
CA GLU A 116 -3.01 -18.33 -16.22
C GLU A 116 -2.29 -19.24 -17.23
N LEU A 117 -1.05 -18.94 -17.58
CA LEU A 117 -0.23 -19.79 -18.43
C LEU A 117 0.03 -21.15 -17.79
N ASP A 118 0.59 -22.09 -18.60
CA ASP A 118 0.87 -23.46 -18.16
C ASP A 118 1.61 -23.50 -16.79
N ARG A 119 1.26 -24.42 -15.91
CA ARG A 119 1.64 -24.43 -14.50
C ARG A 119 2.53 -25.59 -14.16
N ASP A 120 3.52 -25.31 -13.30
CA ASP A 120 4.32 -26.30 -12.63
C ASP A 120 4.16 -26.17 -11.11
N PRO A 121 3.55 -27.18 -10.43
CA PRO A 121 3.29 -27.13 -8.99
C PRO A 121 4.57 -27.06 -8.14
N VAL A 122 5.72 -27.49 -8.68
CA VAL A 122 7.01 -27.45 -7.98
C VAL A 122 7.56 -26.03 -7.99
N LEU A 123 7.60 -25.38 -9.15
CA LEU A 123 8.09 -24.00 -9.31
C LEU A 123 7.14 -22.99 -8.63
N ASP A 124 5.83 -23.20 -8.70
CA ASP A 124 4.83 -22.32 -8.12
C ASP A 124 4.86 -22.31 -6.58
N ARG A 125 5.41 -23.35 -5.94
CA ARG A 125 5.58 -23.40 -4.47
C ARG A 125 6.49 -22.28 -3.95
N ASN A 126 7.51 -21.91 -4.71
CA ASN A 126 8.45 -20.84 -4.37
C ASN A 126 7.81 -19.43 -4.38
N LEU A 127 6.66 -19.25 -5.05
CA LEU A 127 5.94 -17.99 -5.11
C LEU A 127 5.19 -17.65 -3.81
N ARG A 128 5.04 -18.60 -2.89
CA ARG A 128 4.31 -18.41 -1.62
C ARG A 128 4.93 -17.32 -0.73
N ARG A 129 6.26 -17.20 -0.67
CA ARG A 129 7.03 -16.26 0.16
C ARG A 129 6.32 -15.87 1.47
N PRO A 130 6.07 -16.82 2.38
CA PRO A 130 5.22 -16.60 3.55
C PRO A 130 5.77 -15.50 4.46
N GLY A 131 7.09 -15.39 4.58
CA GLY A 131 7.74 -14.35 5.38
C GLY A 131 7.44 -12.92 4.91
N LEU A 132 7.47 -12.67 3.59
CA LEU A 132 7.14 -11.34 3.04
C LEU A 132 5.66 -11.01 3.21
N ASN A 133 4.77 -12.01 3.04
CA ASN A 133 3.34 -11.78 3.26
C ASN A 133 3.05 -11.47 4.74
N LEU A 134 3.71 -12.16 5.67
CA LEU A 134 3.59 -11.92 7.10
C LEU A 134 4.14 -10.54 7.49
N ALA A 135 5.30 -10.15 6.92
CA ALA A 135 5.90 -8.85 7.13
C ALA A 135 5.01 -7.68 6.66
N TRP A 136 4.15 -7.91 5.68
CA TRP A 136 3.12 -6.93 5.28
C TRP A 136 1.89 -7.00 6.20
N LEU A 137 1.42 -8.21 6.52
CA LEU A 137 0.17 -8.41 7.24
C LEU A 137 0.25 -7.92 8.69
N LEU A 138 1.27 -8.35 9.45
CA LEU A 138 1.35 -8.05 10.88
C LEU A 138 1.37 -6.55 11.18
N PRO A 139 2.35 -5.76 10.68
CA PRO A 139 2.41 -4.34 11.01
C PRO A 139 1.22 -3.56 10.43
N SER A 140 0.70 -3.98 9.28
CA SER A 140 -0.47 -3.33 8.69
C SER A 140 -1.75 -3.59 9.49
N THR A 141 -1.93 -4.80 10.05
CA THR A 141 -3.08 -5.12 10.91
C THR A 141 -3.01 -4.34 12.22
N VAL A 142 -1.82 -4.26 12.84
CA VAL A 142 -1.62 -3.47 14.06
C VAL A 142 -1.93 -1.99 13.79
N LEU A 143 -1.38 -1.44 12.72
CA LEU A 143 -1.60 -0.04 12.34
C LEU A 143 -3.09 0.25 12.05
N CYS A 144 -3.77 -0.66 11.35
CA CYS A 144 -5.19 -0.57 11.07
C CYS A 144 -6.01 -0.59 12.38
N GLY A 145 -5.69 -1.50 13.31
CA GLY A 145 -6.35 -1.61 14.61
C GLY A 145 -6.14 -0.37 15.47
N VAL A 146 -4.90 0.10 15.59
CA VAL A 146 -4.57 1.33 16.34
C VAL A 146 -5.30 2.53 15.75
N GLY A 147 -5.27 2.70 14.43
CA GLY A 147 -5.96 3.79 13.77
C GLY A 147 -7.47 3.78 14.02
N LEU A 148 -8.09 2.60 13.98
CA LEU A 148 -9.52 2.44 14.26
C LEU A 148 -9.85 2.77 15.73
N VAL A 149 -9.06 2.27 16.68
CA VAL A 149 -9.23 2.55 18.11
C VAL A 149 -9.13 4.05 18.37
N VAL A 150 -8.13 4.73 17.80
CA VAL A 150 -7.97 6.20 17.94
C VAL A 150 -9.19 6.94 17.39
N CYS A 151 -9.68 6.56 16.22
CA CYS A 151 -10.88 7.18 15.62
C CYS A 151 -12.16 7.01 16.45
N LEU A 152 -12.27 5.92 17.21
CA LEU A 152 -13.47 5.63 18.03
C LEU A 152 -13.35 6.19 19.46
N VAL A 153 -12.18 6.03 20.07
CA VAL A 153 -11.99 6.39 21.49
C VAL A 153 -11.88 7.88 21.68
N LEU A 154 -11.15 8.59 20.79
CA LEU A 154 -10.98 10.05 20.94
C LEU A 154 -12.32 10.82 21.00
N PRO A 155 -13.25 10.66 20.05
CA PRO A 155 -14.51 11.36 20.15
C PRO A 155 -15.41 10.86 21.29
N ALA A 156 -15.30 9.57 21.67
CA ALA A 156 -16.08 8.99 22.77
C ALA A 156 -15.63 9.45 24.15
N SER A 157 -14.34 9.79 24.32
CA SER A 157 -13.74 10.25 25.58
C SER A 157 -13.63 11.78 25.65
N ALA A 158 -14.06 12.52 24.63
CA ALA A 158 -13.95 13.96 24.58
C ALA A 158 -14.83 14.65 25.65
N ASP A 159 -14.22 15.48 26.48
CA ASP A 159 -14.95 16.33 27.43
C ASP A 159 -15.17 17.72 26.82
N PRO A 160 -16.43 18.12 26.58
CA PRO A 160 -16.75 19.44 26.00
C PRO A 160 -16.24 20.64 26.80
N ARG A 161 -15.87 20.40 28.07
CA ARG A 161 -15.38 21.45 28.98
C ARG A 161 -13.86 21.67 28.91
N HIS A 162 -13.12 20.65 28.51
CA HIS A 162 -11.65 20.65 28.53
C HIS A 162 -11.03 20.44 27.14
N ASP A 163 -11.71 19.74 26.22
CA ASP A 163 -11.17 19.38 24.93
C ASP A 163 -11.63 20.37 23.84
N THR A 164 -10.65 20.93 23.14
CA THR A 164 -10.91 21.77 21.98
C THR A 164 -11.25 20.88 20.77
N TYR A 165 -12.28 21.23 20.01
CA TYR A 165 -12.66 20.53 18.76
C TYR A 165 -11.47 20.31 17.82
N ALA A 166 -10.52 21.26 17.77
CA ALA A 166 -9.31 21.15 16.94
C ALA A 166 -8.45 19.94 17.32
N VAL A 167 -8.28 19.65 18.62
CA VAL A 167 -7.50 18.50 19.10
C VAL A 167 -8.18 17.19 18.73
N ILE A 168 -9.50 17.11 18.86
CA ILE A 168 -10.27 15.91 18.51
C ILE A 168 -10.17 15.65 17.00
N VAL A 169 -10.39 16.66 16.16
CA VAL A 169 -10.28 16.57 14.70
C VAL A 169 -8.87 16.17 14.27
N TYR A 170 -7.85 16.75 14.90
CA TYR A 170 -6.45 16.41 14.67
C TYR A 170 -6.17 14.95 14.96
N GLY A 171 -6.55 14.45 16.12
CA GLY A 171 -6.34 13.07 16.53
C GLY A 171 -7.12 12.07 15.66
N MET A 172 -8.37 12.36 15.32
CA MET A 172 -9.16 11.54 14.40
C MET A 172 -8.51 11.47 13.02
N GLY A 173 -7.96 12.57 12.52
CA GLY A 173 -7.24 12.60 11.24
C GLY A 173 -5.99 11.71 11.26
N LEU A 174 -5.20 11.74 12.33
CA LEU A 174 -4.07 10.83 12.51
C LEU A 174 -4.52 9.36 12.58
N GLY A 175 -5.59 9.08 13.33
CA GLY A 175 -6.20 7.75 13.40
C GLY A 175 -6.64 7.26 12.01
N LEU A 176 -7.28 8.12 11.22
CA LEU A 176 -7.71 7.81 9.87
C LEU A 176 -6.53 7.51 8.93
N ILE A 177 -5.43 8.28 9.03
CA ILE A 177 -4.21 8.05 8.24
C ILE A 177 -3.62 6.67 8.59
N CYS A 178 -3.52 6.32 9.86
CA CYS A 178 -3.06 5.03 10.33
C CYS A 178 -3.96 3.89 9.83
N TRP A 179 -5.28 4.06 9.99
CA TRP A 179 -6.25 3.06 9.56
C TRP A 179 -6.21 2.80 8.05
N LEU A 180 -6.24 3.86 7.22
CA LEU A 180 -6.17 3.73 5.77
C LEU A 180 -4.85 3.11 5.30
N THR A 181 -3.72 3.53 5.91
CA THR A 181 -2.40 2.96 5.58
C THR A 181 -2.35 1.48 5.93
N GLY A 182 -2.84 1.10 7.10
CA GLY A 182 -2.95 -0.29 7.53
C GLY A 182 -3.87 -1.09 6.62
N LEU A 183 -5.02 -0.54 6.24
CA LEU A 183 -5.98 -1.18 5.34
C LEU A 183 -5.38 -1.47 3.96
N ILE A 184 -4.62 -0.51 3.38
CA ILE A 184 -3.92 -0.71 2.11
C ILE A 184 -2.95 -1.90 2.22
N GLY A 185 -2.18 -1.99 3.31
CA GLY A 185 -1.24 -3.08 3.52
C GLY A 185 -1.93 -4.44 3.70
N VAL A 186 -3.00 -4.52 4.50
CA VAL A 186 -3.79 -5.73 4.71
C VAL A 186 -4.44 -6.18 3.39
N MET A 187 -5.05 -5.28 2.63
CA MET A 187 -5.67 -5.61 1.34
C MET A 187 -4.64 -6.16 0.35
N LYS A 188 -3.43 -5.60 0.32
CA LYS A 188 -2.35 -6.03 -0.55
C LYS A 188 -1.86 -7.43 -0.18
N ALA A 189 -1.65 -7.70 1.11
CA ALA A 189 -1.27 -9.03 1.62
C ALA A 189 -2.37 -10.08 1.35
N ALA A 190 -3.64 -9.72 1.58
CA ALA A 190 -4.78 -10.58 1.34
C ALA A 190 -4.98 -10.89 -0.17
N ALA A 191 -4.81 -9.89 -1.04
CA ALA A 191 -4.89 -10.07 -2.49
C ALA A 191 -3.83 -11.06 -3.00
N HIS A 192 -2.59 -10.92 -2.54
CA HIS A 192 -1.51 -11.87 -2.87
C HIS A 192 -1.81 -13.27 -2.36
N ARG A 193 -2.24 -13.42 -1.09
CA ARG A 193 -2.61 -14.71 -0.52
C ARG A 193 -3.73 -15.38 -1.30
N ARG A 194 -4.79 -14.65 -1.66
CA ARG A 194 -5.89 -15.16 -2.48
C ARG A 194 -5.43 -15.61 -3.86
N TRP A 195 -4.53 -14.86 -4.48
CA TRP A 195 -3.96 -15.22 -5.77
C TRP A 195 -3.16 -16.54 -5.68
N VAL A 196 -2.27 -16.67 -4.70
CA VAL A 196 -1.49 -17.90 -4.46
C VAL A 196 -2.40 -19.10 -4.18
N LEU A 197 -3.42 -18.96 -3.34
CA LEU A 197 -4.35 -20.05 -3.03
C LEU A 197 -5.14 -20.51 -4.28
N ARG A 198 -5.59 -19.57 -5.11
CA ARG A 198 -6.27 -19.92 -6.37
C ARG A 198 -5.34 -20.60 -7.36
N SER A 199 -4.09 -20.19 -7.45
CA SER A 199 -3.10 -20.82 -8.33
C SER A 199 -2.82 -22.26 -7.93
N LEU A 200 -2.83 -22.58 -6.64
CA LEU A 200 -2.60 -23.93 -6.14
C LEU A 200 -3.85 -24.84 -6.20
N ALA A 201 -5.03 -24.28 -5.87
CA ALA A 201 -6.27 -25.07 -5.87
C ALA A 201 -6.66 -25.58 -7.26
N ARG A 202 -6.35 -24.85 -8.32
CA ARG A 202 -6.63 -25.29 -9.71
C ARG A 202 -5.66 -26.35 -10.21
N GLY A 203 -4.47 -26.53 -9.59
CA GLY A 203 -3.50 -27.58 -9.96
C GLY A 203 -3.88 -28.98 -9.47
N VAL A 204 -4.78 -29.10 -8.48
CA VAL A 204 -5.21 -30.40 -7.91
C VAL A 204 -6.35 -31.06 -8.71
N ARG A 205 -6.99 -30.33 -9.61
CA ARG A 205 -8.14 -30.85 -10.38
C ARG A 205 -7.80 -31.39 -11.78
N ARG A 206 -6.53 -31.56 -12.09
CA ARG A 206 -6.05 -32.25 -13.30
C ARG A 206 -5.15 -33.41 -12.91
#